data_069e3c1100c632fe12e9e0b2afe62f31
#
_entry.id   069e3c1100c632fe12e9e0b2afe62f31
#
_cell.length_a   1.000
_cell.length_b   1.000
_cell.length_c   1.000
_cell.angle_alpha   90.00
_cell.angle_beta   90.00
_cell.angle_gamma   90.00
#
_symmetry.space_group_name_H-M   'P 1'
#
loop_
_entity.id
_entity.type
_entity.pdbx_description
1 polymer ?
#
loop_
_entity_poly.entity_id
_entity_poly.type
_entity_poly.pdbx_seq_one_letter_code
_entity_poly.pdbx_strand_id
1 'polypeptide(L)'
;MEFVQVVSVENMRKSDARTIAEHTPSAELMYRAAQGIFNSAKFVGKVAIVCGKGNNGGDGYALACVLCKNGFTPTIFRASDGFSKDGLYYYKTAMSLGAKEMPMSQAAAFTGFDIVVDCLLGTGFSGELKGEMLEAVEQINMTNAYVISADINSGINGDTGVCSTAVNSDLTVSIGSFKTGLFLNDAPYYIGSVTNCDIGISLIEDEYKLIDYSLLHMFEGYGSLVMTAEEFFEKYGYEPSKCNVARCVEEISQKERRTVVVKTDHSAVIADLKYIYFCADYVINN
;
A
#
# COMPACT_ATOMS: atom_id res chain seq x y z
N MET A 1 -2.96 -23.12 -10.07
CA MET A 1 -2.91 -22.28 -8.85
C MET A 1 -2.64 -20.87 -9.35
N GLU A 2 -3.63 -19.98 -9.26
CA GLU A 2 -3.41 -18.56 -9.58
C GLU A 2 -2.60 -17.96 -8.44
N PHE A 3 -1.42 -17.45 -8.73
CA PHE A 3 -0.61 -16.72 -7.76
C PHE A 3 -1.14 -15.28 -7.67
N VAL A 4 -1.23 -14.75 -6.47
CA VAL A 4 -1.44 -13.32 -6.28
C VAL A 4 -0.19 -12.60 -6.80
N GLN A 5 -0.40 -11.54 -7.57
CA GLN A 5 0.68 -10.80 -8.21
C GLN A 5 1.24 -9.72 -7.29
N VAL A 6 2.55 -9.55 -7.34
CA VAL A 6 3.27 -8.39 -6.81
C VAL A 6 3.84 -7.63 -8.00
N VAL A 7 3.66 -6.33 -8.04
CA VAL A 7 4.02 -5.50 -9.20
C VAL A 7 4.78 -4.24 -8.81
N SER A 8 5.54 -3.69 -9.75
CA SER A 8 6.10 -2.36 -9.62
C SER A 8 5.02 -1.28 -9.69
N VAL A 9 5.30 -0.10 -9.14
CA VAL A 9 4.42 1.07 -9.27
C VAL A 9 4.20 1.46 -10.73
N GLU A 10 5.23 1.30 -11.57
CA GLU A 10 5.13 1.59 -13.00
C GLU A 10 4.16 0.64 -13.71
N ASN A 11 4.26 -0.67 -13.45
CA ASN A 11 3.33 -1.65 -14.01
C ASN A 11 1.90 -1.38 -13.52
N MET A 12 1.71 -1.15 -12.22
CA MET A 12 0.39 -0.82 -11.67
C MET A 12 -0.22 0.40 -12.35
N ARG A 13 0.55 1.49 -12.51
CA ARG A 13 0.09 2.72 -13.16
C ARG A 13 -0.28 2.52 -14.63
N LYS A 14 0.53 1.75 -15.38
CA LYS A 14 0.25 1.44 -16.80
C LYS A 14 -0.99 0.54 -16.93
N SER A 15 -1.13 -0.44 -16.05
CA SER A 15 -2.26 -1.36 -16.01
C SER A 15 -3.57 -0.64 -15.69
N ASP A 16 -3.54 0.27 -14.71
CA ASP A 16 -4.66 1.13 -14.35
C ASP A 16 -5.07 2.01 -15.55
N ALA A 17 -4.11 2.72 -16.16
CA ALA A 17 -4.38 3.58 -17.31
C ALA A 17 -4.98 2.79 -18.50
N ARG A 18 -4.49 1.58 -18.78
CA ARG A 18 -5.04 0.69 -19.82
C ARG A 18 -6.46 0.27 -19.47
N THR A 19 -6.70 -0.18 -18.24
CA THR A 19 -8.02 -0.62 -17.81
C THR A 19 -9.05 0.52 -17.90
N ILE A 20 -8.66 1.76 -17.55
CA ILE A 20 -9.51 2.95 -17.71
C ILE A 20 -9.81 3.22 -19.19
N ALA A 21 -8.81 3.12 -20.04
CA ALA A 21 -8.97 3.42 -21.46
C ALA A 21 -9.85 2.39 -22.19
N GLU A 22 -9.79 1.11 -21.81
CA GLU A 22 -10.39 0.02 -22.56
C GLU A 22 -11.71 -0.49 -21.95
N HIS A 23 -11.87 -0.45 -20.62
CA HIS A 23 -12.92 -1.23 -19.97
C HIS A 23 -13.71 -0.54 -18.88
N THR A 24 -13.06 0.19 -17.95
CA THR A 24 -13.69 0.62 -16.71
C THR A 24 -13.38 2.08 -16.39
N PRO A 25 -14.40 2.96 -16.27
CA PRO A 25 -14.17 4.36 -15.91
C PRO A 25 -13.41 4.49 -14.59
N SER A 26 -12.52 5.50 -14.49
CA SER A 26 -11.69 5.75 -13.29
C SER A 26 -12.53 5.95 -12.02
N ALA A 27 -13.68 6.61 -12.12
CA ALA A 27 -14.61 6.76 -11.00
C ALA A 27 -15.17 5.42 -10.50
N GLU A 28 -15.40 4.47 -11.40
CA GLU A 28 -15.85 3.11 -11.02
C GLU A 28 -14.74 2.34 -10.31
N LEU A 29 -13.49 2.41 -10.79
CA LEU A 29 -12.34 1.79 -10.12
C LEU A 29 -12.15 2.37 -8.71
N MET A 30 -12.25 3.69 -8.57
CA MET A 30 -12.19 4.39 -7.26
C MET A 30 -13.31 3.92 -6.32
N TYR A 31 -14.52 3.69 -6.82
CA TYR A 31 -15.60 3.13 -6.00
C TYR A 31 -15.35 1.69 -5.58
N ARG A 32 -14.80 0.85 -6.47
CA ARG A 32 -14.40 -0.52 -6.15
C ARG A 32 -13.28 -0.55 -5.11
N ALA A 33 -12.30 0.36 -5.21
CA ALA A 33 -11.26 0.52 -4.20
C ALA A 33 -11.87 0.82 -2.82
N ALA A 34 -12.80 1.78 -2.76
CA ALA A 34 -13.51 2.11 -1.53
C ALA A 34 -14.31 0.93 -0.95
N GLN A 35 -14.99 0.16 -1.81
CA GLN A 35 -15.67 -1.07 -1.39
C GLN A 35 -14.69 -2.13 -0.89
N GLY A 36 -13.55 -2.29 -1.56
CA GLY A 36 -12.48 -3.19 -1.15
C GLY A 36 -11.94 -2.83 0.24
N ILE A 37 -11.63 -1.56 0.48
CA ILE A 37 -11.17 -1.09 1.80
C ILE A 37 -12.25 -1.37 2.86
N PHE A 38 -13.53 -1.06 2.57
CA PHE A 38 -14.63 -1.31 3.50
C PHE A 38 -14.78 -2.79 3.85
N ASN A 39 -14.63 -3.69 2.89
CA ASN A 39 -14.76 -5.13 3.08
C ASN A 39 -13.53 -5.78 3.75
N SER A 40 -12.37 -5.13 3.69
CA SER A 40 -11.12 -5.65 4.27
C SER A 40 -11.02 -5.48 5.78
N ALA A 41 -11.90 -4.67 6.39
CA ALA A 41 -11.88 -4.42 7.82
C ALA A 41 -13.30 -4.37 8.42
N LYS A 42 -13.41 -4.67 9.71
CA LYS A 42 -14.66 -4.48 10.44
C LYS A 42 -14.77 -3.04 10.92
N PHE A 43 -15.50 -2.21 10.19
CA PHE A 43 -15.78 -0.84 10.62
C PHE A 43 -16.74 -0.82 11.81
N VAL A 44 -16.39 -0.04 12.84
CA VAL A 44 -17.16 0.15 14.07
C VAL A 44 -17.02 1.60 14.55
N GLY A 45 -17.99 2.07 15.31
CA GLY A 45 -17.91 3.36 16.02
C GLY A 45 -17.73 4.57 15.10
N LYS A 46 -16.87 5.49 15.51
CA LYS A 46 -16.57 6.74 14.81
C LYS A 46 -15.36 6.57 13.91
N VAL A 47 -15.51 6.93 12.64
CA VAL A 47 -14.48 6.79 11.61
C VAL A 47 -13.98 8.16 11.17
N ALA A 48 -12.68 8.37 11.26
CA ALA A 48 -11.98 9.48 10.64
C ALA A 48 -11.33 9.01 9.32
N ILE A 49 -11.40 9.81 8.26
CA ILE A 49 -10.72 9.56 6.99
C ILE A 49 -9.84 10.75 6.69
N VAL A 50 -8.53 10.53 6.59
CA VAL A 50 -7.54 11.58 6.35
C VAL A 50 -7.15 11.56 4.89
N CYS A 51 -7.53 12.60 4.14
CA CYS A 51 -7.45 12.63 2.68
C CYS A 51 -6.43 13.65 2.18
N GLY A 52 -5.58 13.22 1.24
CA GLY A 52 -4.78 14.09 0.41
C GLY A 52 -5.54 14.59 -0.83
N LYS A 53 -4.83 15.30 -1.72
CA LYS A 53 -5.41 15.87 -2.95
C LYS A 53 -5.43 14.92 -4.16
N GLY A 54 -4.71 13.81 -4.08
CA GLY A 54 -4.52 12.84 -5.18
C GLY A 54 -5.65 11.81 -5.28
N ASN A 55 -5.41 10.75 -6.06
CA ASN A 55 -6.37 9.66 -6.23
C ASN A 55 -6.59 8.88 -4.93
N ASN A 56 -5.55 8.67 -4.12
CA ASN A 56 -5.71 8.01 -2.82
C ASN A 56 -6.66 8.80 -1.89
N GLY A 57 -6.58 10.16 -1.91
CA GLY A 57 -7.60 11.00 -1.25
C GLY A 57 -9.00 10.80 -1.87
N GLY A 58 -9.06 10.59 -3.19
CA GLY A 58 -10.29 10.23 -3.90
C GLY A 58 -10.91 8.93 -3.40
N ASP A 59 -10.09 7.90 -3.20
CA ASP A 59 -10.50 6.61 -2.61
C ASP A 59 -11.07 6.81 -1.20
N GLY A 60 -10.47 7.71 -0.40
CA GLY A 60 -10.99 8.12 0.91
C GLY A 60 -12.37 8.79 0.84
N TYR A 61 -12.60 9.68 -0.12
CA TYR A 61 -13.92 10.29 -0.32
C TYR A 61 -14.94 9.27 -0.81
N ALA A 62 -14.55 8.35 -1.68
CA ALA A 62 -15.41 7.26 -2.11
C ALA A 62 -15.73 6.31 -0.95
N LEU A 63 -14.76 6.01 -0.06
CA LEU A 63 -14.98 5.25 1.16
C LEU A 63 -15.97 5.96 2.09
N ALA A 64 -15.90 7.29 2.22
CA ALA A 64 -16.91 8.04 2.98
C ALA A 64 -18.31 7.82 2.44
N CYS A 65 -18.48 7.76 1.10
CA CYS A 65 -19.78 7.43 0.49
C CYS A 65 -20.24 6.00 0.84
N VAL A 66 -19.33 5.03 0.80
CA VAL A 66 -19.63 3.61 1.16
C VAL A 66 -20.04 3.53 2.62
N LEU A 67 -19.30 4.17 3.53
CA LEU A 67 -19.61 4.22 4.95
C LEU A 67 -20.98 4.84 5.23
N CYS A 68 -21.30 6.00 4.60
CA CYS A 68 -22.63 6.63 4.74
C CYS A 68 -23.76 5.70 4.30
N LYS A 69 -23.59 4.99 3.18
CA LYS A 69 -24.59 4.02 2.68
C LYS A 69 -24.76 2.82 3.63
N ASN A 70 -23.76 2.53 4.46
CA ASN A 70 -23.79 1.46 5.46
C ASN A 70 -24.12 1.96 6.89
N GLY A 71 -24.66 3.18 7.02
CA GLY A 71 -25.19 3.72 8.28
C GLY A 71 -24.18 4.40 9.17
N PHE A 72 -22.95 4.63 8.70
CA PHE A 72 -21.93 5.41 9.42
C PHE A 72 -22.06 6.90 9.10
N THR A 73 -21.49 7.72 9.96
CA THR A 73 -21.30 9.16 9.72
C THR A 73 -19.80 9.46 9.82
N PRO A 74 -19.02 9.18 8.75
CA PRO A 74 -17.57 9.41 8.80
C PRO A 74 -17.25 10.91 8.86
N THR A 75 -16.10 11.21 9.45
CA THR A 75 -15.53 12.56 9.45
C THR A 75 -14.31 12.60 8.55
N ILE A 76 -14.33 13.45 7.54
CA ILE A 76 -13.25 13.67 6.59
C ILE A 76 -12.34 14.76 7.13
N PHE A 77 -11.04 14.49 7.17
CA PHE A 77 -9.98 15.45 7.46
C PHE A 77 -9.16 15.65 6.19
N ARG A 78 -9.13 16.89 5.68
CA ARG A 78 -8.35 17.22 4.49
C ARG A 78 -7.00 17.80 4.89
N ALA A 79 -5.92 17.10 4.49
CA ALA A 79 -4.56 17.52 4.79
C ALA A 79 -3.95 18.44 3.72
N SER A 80 -4.68 18.71 2.63
CA SER A 80 -4.24 19.65 1.59
C SER A 80 -5.40 20.18 0.78
N ASP A 81 -5.20 21.32 0.15
CA ASP A 81 -6.16 21.88 -0.79
C ASP A 81 -6.14 21.14 -2.14
N GLY A 82 -7.30 21.11 -2.80
CA GLY A 82 -7.48 20.50 -4.10
C GLY A 82 -8.05 19.08 -4.03
N PHE A 83 -8.36 18.56 -5.21
CA PHE A 83 -8.96 17.24 -5.44
C PHE A 83 -8.48 16.67 -6.76
N SER A 84 -8.40 15.35 -6.88
CA SER A 84 -8.44 14.71 -8.19
C SER A 84 -9.84 14.86 -8.81
N LYS A 85 -9.96 14.64 -10.12
CA LYS A 85 -11.24 14.82 -10.84
C LYS A 85 -12.36 13.98 -10.21
N ASP A 86 -12.11 12.71 -10.00
CA ASP A 86 -13.09 11.78 -9.43
C ASP A 86 -13.21 11.96 -7.92
N GLY A 87 -12.12 12.36 -7.24
CA GLY A 87 -12.13 12.73 -5.83
C GLY A 87 -13.10 13.86 -5.52
N LEU A 88 -13.16 14.90 -6.36
CA LEU A 88 -14.13 15.99 -6.20
C LEU A 88 -15.59 15.51 -6.32
N TYR A 89 -15.84 14.58 -7.25
CA TYR A 89 -17.17 13.98 -7.40
C TYR A 89 -17.57 13.21 -6.13
N TYR A 90 -16.70 12.34 -5.61
CA TYR A 90 -16.98 11.57 -4.41
C TYR A 90 -17.04 12.42 -3.14
N TYR A 91 -16.19 13.45 -3.03
CA TYR A 91 -16.28 14.40 -1.92
C TYR A 91 -17.67 15.06 -1.85
N LYS A 92 -18.16 15.64 -2.97
CA LYS A 92 -19.50 16.25 -3.02
C LYS A 92 -20.60 15.25 -2.70
N THR A 93 -20.46 14.02 -3.18
CA THR A 93 -21.40 12.92 -2.91
C THR A 93 -21.40 12.56 -1.44
N ALA A 94 -20.23 12.37 -0.81
CA ALA A 94 -20.10 12.05 0.60
C ALA A 94 -20.74 13.11 1.50
N MET A 95 -20.49 14.40 1.20
CA MET A 95 -21.11 15.51 1.94
C MET A 95 -22.64 15.50 1.79
N SER A 96 -23.16 15.21 0.61
CA SER A 96 -24.63 15.09 0.38
C SER A 96 -25.24 13.89 1.10
N LEU A 97 -24.48 12.83 1.36
CA LEU A 97 -24.88 11.65 2.12
C LEU A 97 -24.77 11.82 3.64
N GLY A 98 -24.25 12.96 4.11
CA GLY A 98 -24.16 13.28 5.53
C GLY A 98 -22.80 13.02 6.18
N ALA A 99 -21.74 12.79 5.41
CA ALA A 99 -20.37 12.82 5.94
C ALA A 99 -20.07 14.21 6.53
N LYS A 100 -19.20 14.24 7.53
CA LYS A 100 -18.75 15.50 8.16
C LYS A 100 -17.37 15.87 7.62
N GLU A 101 -17.03 17.14 7.67
CA GLU A 101 -15.68 17.63 7.44
C GLU A 101 -15.17 18.40 8.65
N MET A 102 -13.91 18.19 8.98
CA MET A 102 -13.18 18.94 10.00
C MET A 102 -11.79 19.32 9.47
N PRO A 103 -11.26 20.49 9.84
CA PRO A 103 -9.91 20.87 9.47
C PRO A 103 -8.88 20.03 10.23
N MET A 104 -7.71 19.77 9.63
CA MET A 104 -6.61 19.01 10.27
C MET A 104 -6.15 19.63 11.60
N SER A 105 -6.24 20.96 11.75
CA SER A 105 -5.94 21.65 13.01
C SER A 105 -6.81 21.22 14.18
N GLN A 106 -7.92 20.53 13.94
CA GLN A 106 -8.82 19.99 14.96
C GLN A 106 -8.71 18.45 15.09
N ALA A 107 -7.73 17.83 14.42
CA ALA A 107 -7.54 16.38 14.49
C ALA A 107 -7.22 15.90 15.93
N ALA A 108 -6.41 16.65 16.69
CA ALA A 108 -6.04 16.35 18.07
C ALA A 108 -5.69 14.86 18.28
N ALA A 109 -4.80 14.32 17.45
CA ALA A 109 -4.44 12.91 17.40
C ALA A 109 -5.66 11.97 17.25
N PHE A 110 -6.71 12.45 16.59
CA PHE A 110 -7.96 11.73 16.35
C PHE A 110 -8.62 11.18 17.64
N THR A 111 -8.47 11.89 18.75
CA THR A 111 -9.07 11.51 20.03
C THR A 111 -10.59 11.33 19.90
N GLY A 112 -11.07 10.18 20.34
CA GLY A 112 -12.48 9.82 20.31
C GLY A 112 -12.99 9.26 18.98
N PHE A 113 -12.09 8.96 18.01
CA PHE A 113 -12.36 8.09 16.89
C PHE A 113 -11.93 6.67 17.22
N ASP A 114 -12.64 5.70 16.68
CA ASP A 114 -12.37 4.27 16.85
C ASP A 114 -11.51 3.75 15.69
N ILE A 115 -11.67 4.34 14.50
CA ILE A 115 -10.92 4.01 13.29
C ILE A 115 -10.42 5.29 12.63
N VAL A 116 -9.16 5.28 12.20
CA VAL A 116 -8.55 6.30 11.36
C VAL A 116 -8.12 5.66 10.05
N VAL A 117 -8.56 6.20 8.91
CA VAL A 117 -8.16 5.71 7.59
C VAL A 117 -7.19 6.70 6.95
N ASP A 118 -5.99 6.25 6.66
CA ASP A 118 -4.97 6.98 5.92
C ASP A 118 -5.24 6.87 4.42
N CYS A 119 -5.64 7.97 3.82
CA CYS A 119 -5.81 8.18 2.39
C CYS A 119 -5.04 9.45 1.92
N LEU A 120 -3.89 9.75 2.56
CA LEU A 120 -3.11 10.94 2.24
C LEU A 120 -2.36 10.80 0.92
N LEU A 121 -1.50 9.78 0.81
CA LEU A 121 -0.60 9.53 -0.29
C LEU A 121 -0.67 8.05 -0.69
N GLY A 122 -0.70 7.77 -1.99
CA GLY A 122 -0.61 6.42 -2.54
C GLY A 122 0.76 6.19 -3.18
N THR A 123 0.84 5.20 -4.07
CA THR A 123 2.07 4.76 -4.75
C THR A 123 2.78 5.83 -5.59
N GLY A 124 2.14 6.96 -5.87
CA GLY A 124 2.77 8.10 -6.56
C GLY A 124 3.74 8.92 -5.71
N PHE A 125 3.87 8.62 -4.41
CA PHE A 125 4.77 9.34 -3.50
C PHE A 125 6.22 8.85 -3.63
N SER A 126 7.15 9.81 -3.58
CA SER A 126 8.58 9.53 -3.49
C SER A 126 9.29 10.67 -2.75
N GLY A 127 10.35 10.35 -2.02
CA GLY A 127 11.14 11.29 -1.24
C GLY A 127 10.70 11.37 0.22
N GLU A 128 10.78 12.56 0.82
CA GLU A 128 10.51 12.79 2.24
C GLU A 128 9.19 13.54 2.45
N LEU A 129 8.46 13.19 3.50
CA LEU A 129 7.29 13.93 3.96
C LEU A 129 7.71 15.30 4.51
N LYS A 130 6.94 16.36 4.19
CA LYS A 130 7.21 17.73 4.63
C LYS A 130 5.89 18.49 4.88
N GLY A 131 5.97 19.51 5.76
CA GLY A 131 4.84 20.41 6.02
C GLY A 131 3.57 19.68 6.45
N GLU A 132 2.43 20.09 5.91
CA GLU A 132 1.11 19.57 6.28
C GLU A 132 0.98 18.04 6.15
N MET A 133 1.69 17.40 5.18
CA MET A 133 1.67 15.96 5.03
C MET A 133 2.42 15.26 6.18
N LEU A 134 3.57 15.77 6.59
CA LEU A 134 4.31 15.26 7.74
C LEU A 134 3.49 15.41 9.02
N GLU A 135 2.94 16.61 9.25
CA GLU A 135 2.08 16.88 10.41
C GLU A 135 0.86 15.94 10.47
N ALA A 136 0.23 15.68 9.32
CA ALA A 136 -0.90 14.75 9.25
C ALA A 136 -0.50 13.32 9.61
N VAL A 137 0.63 12.84 9.11
CA VAL A 137 1.19 11.50 9.45
C VAL A 137 1.53 11.43 10.93
N GLU A 138 2.17 12.45 11.50
CA GLU A 138 2.47 12.50 12.93
C GLU A 138 1.20 12.46 13.80
N GLN A 139 0.13 13.17 13.39
CA GLN A 139 -1.16 13.12 14.09
C GLN A 139 -1.79 11.72 14.01
N ILE A 140 -1.71 11.05 12.88
CA ILE A 140 -2.18 9.65 12.74
C ILE A 140 -1.36 8.74 13.65
N ASN A 141 -0.04 8.86 13.66
CA ASN A 141 0.84 8.00 14.47
C ASN A 141 0.69 8.21 15.99
N MET A 142 0.12 9.33 16.41
CA MET A 142 -0.20 9.58 17.83
C MET A 142 -1.56 9.04 18.27
N THR A 143 -2.39 8.51 17.35
CA THR A 143 -3.72 8.01 17.71
C THR A 143 -3.67 6.68 18.48
N ASN A 144 -4.71 6.44 19.28
CA ASN A 144 -4.99 5.11 19.86
C ASN A 144 -6.10 4.36 19.08
N ALA A 145 -6.61 4.93 17.97
CA ALA A 145 -7.59 4.29 17.11
C ALA A 145 -6.96 3.19 16.29
N TYR A 146 -7.77 2.28 15.75
CA TYR A 146 -7.32 1.32 14.75
C TYR A 146 -7.02 2.04 13.43
N VAL A 147 -5.80 1.92 12.93
CA VAL A 147 -5.32 2.63 11.73
C VAL A 147 -5.35 1.71 10.52
N ILE A 148 -6.02 2.16 9.46
CA ILE A 148 -6.07 1.49 8.16
C ILE A 148 -5.40 2.38 7.12
N SER A 149 -4.37 1.90 6.43
CA SER A 149 -3.79 2.60 5.28
C SER A 149 -4.35 2.07 3.96
N ALA A 150 -4.82 2.97 3.11
CA ALA A 150 -5.32 2.67 1.78
C ALA A 150 -4.17 2.67 0.76
N ASP A 151 -4.10 1.64 -0.07
CA ASP A 151 -3.14 1.40 -1.14
C ASP A 151 -1.72 1.08 -0.63
N ILE A 152 -1.11 1.99 0.08
CA ILE A 152 0.17 1.89 0.77
C ILE A 152 0.21 2.94 1.89
N ASN A 153 0.94 2.69 2.95
CA ASN A 153 1.09 3.65 4.05
C ASN A 153 1.71 4.94 3.56
N SER A 154 1.08 6.06 3.86
CA SER A 154 1.57 7.38 3.44
C SER A 154 2.96 7.64 3.99
N GLY A 155 3.91 7.90 3.09
CA GLY A 155 5.33 8.06 3.38
C GLY A 155 6.23 6.94 2.87
N ILE A 156 5.70 5.75 2.59
CA ILE A 156 6.46 4.63 2.02
C ILE A 156 6.60 4.80 0.51
N ASN A 157 7.79 4.55 -0.02
CA ASN A 157 8.00 4.44 -1.46
C ASN A 157 7.47 3.10 -1.97
N GLY A 158 6.54 3.14 -2.94
CA GLY A 158 5.82 1.97 -3.43
C GLY A 158 6.67 0.92 -4.17
N ASP A 159 7.85 1.28 -4.65
CA ASP A 159 8.77 0.34 -5.30
C ASP A 159 9.85 -0.18 -4.36
N THR A 160 10.39 0.70 -3.51
CA THR A 160 11.56 0.36 -2.69
C THR A 160 11.23 0.04 -1.25
N GLY A 161 10.08 0.45 -0.73
CA GLY A 161 9.75 0.32 0.69
C GLY A 161 10.48 1.29 1.61
N VAL A 162 11.37 2.12 1.07
CA VAL A 162 12.17 3.08 1.86
C VAL A 162 11.30 4.25 2.29
N CYS A 163 11.44 4.66 3.54
CA CYS A 163 10.82 5.86 4.09
C CYS A 163 11.68 6.45 5.21
N SER A 164 11.57 7.75 5.44
CA SER A 164 12.11 8.40 6.64
C SER A 164 11.07 8.45 7.76
N THR A 165 9.82 8.59 7.39
CA THR A 165 8.65 8.60 8.26
C THR A 165 7.46 8.16 7.43
N ALA A 166 6.62 7.31 8.00
CA ALA A 166 5.38 6.83 7.35
C ALA A 166 4.27 6.66 8.39
N VAL A 167 3.05 6.51 7.93
CA VAL A 167 1.93 6.09 8.78
C VAL A 167 2.21 4.69 9.30
N ASN A 168 2.09 4.53 10.62
CA ASN A 168 2.11 3.22 11.27
C ASN A 168 0.67 2.72 11.35
N SER A 169 0.35 1.67 10.59
CA SER A 169 -1.01 1.14 10.52
C SER A 169 -1.14 -0.24 11.16
N ASP A 170 -2.35 -0.57 11.60
CA ASP A 170 -2.72 -1.93 12.01
C ASP A 170 -3.05 -2.81 10.81
N LEU A 171 -3.59 -2.19 9.74
CA LEU A 171 -3.94 -2.86 8.49
C LEU A 171 -3.59 -1.97 7.28
N THR A 172 -2.91 -2.54 6.31
CA THR A 172 -2.73 -1.93 4.99
C THR A 172 -3.54 -2.68 3.95
N VAL A 173 -4.39 -1.97 3.21
CA VAL A 173 -5.21 -2.53 2.14
C VAL A 173 -4.64 -2.10 0.80
N SER A 174 -3.84 -2.97 0.17
CA SER A 174 -3.30 -2.72 -1.16
C SER A 174 -4.42 -2.78 -2.21
N ILE A 175 -4.42 -1.86 -3.16
CA ILE A 175 -5.48 -1.71 -4.17
C ILE A 175 -5.00 -2.25 -5.52
N GLY A 176 -5.78 -3.15 -6.12
CA GLY A 176 -5.50 -3.79 -7.39
C GLY A 176 -4.52 -4.95 -7.28
N SER A 177 -3.26 -4.68 -7.01
CA SER A 177 -2.23 -5.69 -6.74
C SER A 177 -1.29 -5.22 -5.65
N PHE A 178 -0.57 -6.15 -5.01
CA PHE A 178 0.50 -5.80 -4.09
C PHE A 178 1.63 -5.06 -4.81
N LYS A 179 2.21 -4.04 -4.16
CA LYS A 179 3.38 -3.31 -4.65
C LYS A 179 4.65 -3.87 -4.03
N THR A 180 5.73 -3.89 -4.79
CA THR A 180 7.03 -4.42 -4.32
C THR A 180 7.49 -3.79 -3.02
N GLY A 181 7.29 -2.47 -2.87
CA GLY A 181 7.68 -1.73 -1.68
C GLY A 181 7.03 -2.18 -0.38
N LEU A 182 5.88 -2.86 -0.43
CA LEU A 182 5.24 -3.42 0.77
C LEU A 182 6.06 -4.54 1.43
N PHE A 183 7.02 -5.13 0.73
CA PHE A 183 7.81 -6.28 1.18
C PHE A 183 9.28 -5.96 1.43
N LEU A 184 9.69 -4.70 1.29
CA LEU A 184 11.08 -4.30 1.21
C LEU A 184 11.45 -3.23 2.26
N ASN A 185 12.71 -3.23 2.65
CA ASN A 185 13.38 -2.21 3.47
C ASN A 185 12.58 -1.81 4.73
N ASP A 186 12.13 -0.55 4.83
CA ASP A 186 11.51 -0.01 6.04
C ASP A 186 10.02 -0.38 6.17
N ALA A 187 9.36 -0.73 5.06
CA ALA A 187 7.92 -0.95 5.02
C ALA A 187 7.40 -1.96 6.08
N PRO A 188 8.04 -3.13 6.31
CA PRO A 188 7.59 -4.09 7.31
C PRO A 188 7.43 -3.54 8.73
N TYR A 189 8.10 -2.45 9.06
CA TYR A 189 8.01 -1.82 10.39
C TYR A 189 6.81 -0.88 10.56
N TYR A 190 6.14 -0.51 9.46
CA TYR A 190 5.03 0.45 9.43
C TYR A 190 3.71 -0.16 9.04
N ILE A 191 3.73 -1.21 8.23
CA ILE A 191 2.53 -1.89 7.76
C ILE A 191 2.17 -3.00 8.76
N GLY A 192 1.13 -2.91 9.48
CA GLY A 192 0.67 -4.01 10.33
C GLY A 192 0.39 -5.29 9.52
N SER A 193 -0.81 -5.82 9.54
CA SER A 193 -1.22 -6.83 8.56
C SER A 193 -1.42 -6.20 7.18
N VAL A 194 -1.18 -6.95 6.11
CA VAL A 194 -1.44 -6.46 4.74
C VAL A 194 -2.36 -7.41 3.98
N THR A 195 -3.32 -6.84 3.26
CA THR A 195 -4.21 -7.56 2.35
C THR A 195 -4.32 -6.84 1.02
N ASN A 196 -4.87 -7.50 0.00
CA ASN A 196 -5.13 -6.89 -1.30
C ASN A 196 -6.62 -6.89 -1.61
N CYS A 197 -7.13 -5.80 -2.15
CA CYS A 197 -8.43 -5.75 -2.76
C CYS A 197 -8.30 -5.70 -4.27
N ASP A 198 -8.82 -6.72 -4.94
CA ASP A 198 -8.95 -6.73 -6.39
C ASP A 198 -10.09 -5.77 -6.81
N ILE A 199 -9.78 -4.85 -7.70
CA ILE A 199 -10.73 -3.87 -8.24
C ILE A 199 -11.02 -4.09 -9.73
N GLY A 200 -10.49 -5.17 -10.30
CA GLY A 200 -10.68 -5.55 -11.71
C GLY A 200 -9.69 -4.86 -12.66
N ILE A 201 -8.46 -4.60 -12.21
CA ILE A 201 -7.39 -4.10 -13.08
C ILE A 201 -6.76 -5.28 -13.82
N SER A 202 -6.69 -5.16 -15.15
CA SER A 202 -5.98 -6.11 -15.99
C SER A 202 -4.50 -5.75 -16.05
N LEU A 203 -3.64 -6.51 -15.40
CA LEU A 203 -2.20 -6.29 -15.42
C LEU A 203 -1.64 -6.38 -16.84
N ILE A 204 -0.72 -5.49 -17.18
CA ILE A 204 -0.03 -5.50 -18.48
C ILE A 204 0.92 -6.70 -18.56
N GLU A 205 1.61 -6.98 -17.46
CA GLU A 205 2.53 -8.10 -17.33
C GLU A 205 2.51 -8.66 -15.92
N ASP A 206 2.74 -9.97 -15.80
CA ASP A 206 2.98 -10.65 -14.53
C ASP A 206 4.45 -10.48 -14.18
N GLU A 207 4.76 -9.59 -13.22
CA GLU A 207 6.16 -9.34 -12.84
C GLU A 207 6.65 -10.35 -11.80
N TYR A 208 5.96 -10.40 -10.65
CA TYR A 208 6.41 -11.18 -9.51
C TYR A 208 5.25 -11.95 -8.89
N LYS A 209 5.57 -13.04 -8.19
CA LYS A 209 4.58 -13.91 -7.57
C LYS A 209 4.66 -13.81 -6.06
N LEU A 210 3.51 -13.68 -5.40
CA LEU A 210 3.41 -13.84 -3.97
C LEU A 210 3.25 -15.31 -3.65
N ILE A 211 4.04 -15.80 -2.70
CA ILE A 211 3.91 -17.15 -2.13
C ILE A 211 3.65 -17.08 -0.62
N ASP A 212 3.09 -18.13 -0.06
CA ASP A 212 2.94 -18.26 1.37
C ASP A 212 4.32 -18.26 2.06
N TYR A 213 4.47 -17.49 3.14
CA TYR A 213 5.73 -17.39 3.87
C TYR A 213 6.24 -18.74 4.41
N SER A 214 5.32 -19.64 4.75
CA SER A 214 5.67 -21.00 5.18
C SER A 214 6.43 -21.80 4.13
N LEU A 215 6.34 -21.43 2.85
CA LEU A 215 7.06 -22.07 1.74
C LEU A 215 8.50 -21.56 1.57
N LEU A 216 8.90 -20.51 2.27
CA LEU A 216 10.25 -19.92 2.16
C LEU A 216 11.35 -20.97 2.35
N HIS A 217 11.19 -21.88 3.30
CA HIS A 217 12.16 -22.94 3.59
C HIS A 217 12.47 -23.85 2.38
N MET A 218 11.57 -23.96 1.40
CA MET A 218 11.80 -24.74 0.19
C MET A 218 12.88 -24.14 -0.72
N PHE A 219 13.13 -22.84 -0.60
CA PHE A 219 14.12 -22.10 -1.37
C PHE A 219 15.46 -21.96 -0.64
N GLU A 220 15.54 -22.33 0.63
CA GLU A 220 16.74 -22.24 1.48
C GLU A 220 17.58 -23.52 1.46
N GLY A 221 17.39 -24.38 0.45
CA GLY A 221 18.04 -25.67 0.32
C GLY A 221 19.52 -25.60 -0.08
N TYR A 222 20.15 -26.79 -0.15
CA TYR A 222 21.55 -26.96 -0.56
C TYR A 222 21.77 -26.34 -1.97
N GLY A 223 22.76 -25.45 -2.06
CA GLY A 223 23.09 -24.75 -3.30
C GLY A 223 22.45 -23.38 -3.46
N SER A 224 21.50 -23.01 -2.61
CA SER A 224 20.94 -21.66 -2.59
C SER A 224 21.91 -20.67 -1.92
N LEU A 225 21.87 -19.41 -2.34
CA LEU A 225 22.56 -18.31 -1.71
C LEU A 225 21.53 -17.57 -0.84
N VAL A 226 21.62 -17.74 0.45
CA VAL A 226 20.72 -17.12 1.44
C VAL A 226 21.48 -16.05 2.20
N MET A 227 20.93 -14.84 2.30
CA MET A 227 21.53 -13.73 3.04
C MET A 227 20.47 -12.74 3.51
N THR A 228 20.83 -11.91 4.47
CA THR A 228 19.99 -10.76 4.85
C THR A 228 20.03 -9.68 3.78
N ALA A 229 19.05 -8.77 3.81
CA ALA A 229 19.03 -7.62 2.89
C ALA A 229 20.29 -6.75 3.07
N GLU A 230 20.72 -6.53 4.31
CA GLU A 230 21.93 -5.76 4.64
C GLU A 230 23.19 -6.39 4.05
N GLU A 231 23.40 -7.72 4.28
CA GLU A 231 24.52 -8.46 3.69
C GLU A 231 24.51 -8.44 2.16
N PHE A 232 23.31 -8.49 1.55
CA PHE A 232 23.15 -8.43 0.10
C PHE A 232 23.59 -7.07 -0.46
N PHE A 233 23.11 -5.98 0.15
CA PHE A 233 23.43 -4.63 -0.30
C PHE A 233 24.91 -4.32 -0.11
N GLU A 234 25.49 -4.68 1.02
CA GLU A 234 26.93 -4.48 1.29
C GLU A 234 27.78 -5.28 0.30
N LYS A 235 27.50 -6.56 0.14
CA LYS A 235 28.29 -7.48 -0.69
C LYS A 235 28.31 -7.10 -2.16
N TYR A 236 27.17 -6.67 -2.71
CA TYR A 236 27.01 -6.39 -4.14
C TYR A 236 27.02 -4.90 -4.48
N GLY A 237 27.14 -4.02 -3.49
CA GLY A 237 27.28 -2.57 -3.69
C GLY A 237 26.00 -1.89 -4.17
N TYR A 238 24.84 -2.42 -3.85
CA TYR A 238 23.56 -1.78 -4.18
C TYR A 238 23.14 -0.79 -3.08
N GLU A 239 22.48 0.29 -3.49
CA GLU A 239 21.83 1.23 -2.58
C GLU A 239 20.31 0.95 -2.53
N PRO A 240 19.75 0.58 -1.36
CA PRO A 240 18.32 0.20 -1.24
C PRO A 240 17.35 1.23 -1.81
N SER A 241 17.63 2.52 -1.60
CA SER A 241 16.78 3.64 -2.07
C SER A 241 16.86 3.92 -3.57
N LYS A 242 17.82 3.33 -4.28
CA LYS A 242 18.11 3.61 -5.70
C LYS A 242 17.94 2.40 -6.60
N CYS A 243 17.69 1.21 -6.06
CA CYS A 243 17.58 0.01 -6.87
C CYS A 243 16.22 -0.67 -6.73
N ASN A 244 15.80 -1.33 -7.80
CA ASN A 244 14.73 -2.32 -7.73
C ASN A 244 15.32 -3.61 -7.17
N VAL A 245 15.08 -3.89 -5.89
CA VAL A 245 15.66 -5.04 -5.17
C VAL A 245 15.36 -6.36 -5.87
N ALA A 246 14.14 -6.57 -6.36
CA ALA A 246 13.77 -7.79 -7.05
C ALA A 246 14.63 -8.04 -8.29
N ARG A 247 14.89 -7.01 -9.10
CA ARG A 247 15.79 -7.10 -10.27
C ARG A 247 17.24 -7.34 -9.86
N CYS A 248 17.71 -6.68 -8.80
CA CYS A 248 19.07 -6.94 -8.30
C CYS A 248 19.25 -8.39 -7.83
N VAL A 249 18.25 -8.94 -7.15
CA VAL A 249 18.26 -10.37 -6.72
C VAL A 249 18.23 -11.29 -7.93
N GLU A 250 17.43 -10.97 -8.96
CA GLU A 250 17.39 -11.71 -10.21
C GLU A 250 18.75 -11.70 -10.93
N GLU A 251 19.36 -10.54 -11.11
CA GLU A 251 20.68 -10.40 -11.76
C GLU A 251 21.74 -11.25 -11.05
N ILE A 252 21.76 -11.27 -9.72
CA ILE A 252 22.69 -12.07 -8.95
C ILE A 252 22.35 -13.57 -9.09
N SER A 253 21.07 -13.94 -9.09
CA SER A 253 20.65 -15.33 -9.33
C SER A 253 21.14 -15.85 -10.69
N GLN A 254 20.98 -15.05 -11.76
CA GLN A 254 21.45 -15.38 -13.10
C GLN A 254 22.99 -15.47 -13.16
N LYS A 255 23.71 -14.54 -12.54
CA LYS A 255 25.17 -14.53 -12.48
C LYS A 255 25.73 -15.72 -11.73
N GLU A 256 25.18 -16.03 -10.57
CA GLU A 256 25.62 -17.12 -9.70
C GLU A 256 25.07 -18.49 -10.15
N ARG A 257 24.12 -18.50 -11.09
CA ARG A 257 23.43 -19.70 -11.60
C ARG A 257 22.81 -20.57 -10.51
N ARG A 258 22.15 -19.93 -9.54
CA ARG A 258 21.47 -20.60 -8.43
C ARG A 258 20.36 -19.73 -7.84
N THR A 259 19.53 -20.36 -7.03
CA THR A 259 18.53 -19.63 -6.25
C THR A 259 19.20 -18.64 -5.30
N VAL A 260 18.72 -17.39 -5.30
CA VAL A 260 19.13 -16.34 -4.35
C VAL A 260 17.92 -15.96 -3.52
N VAL A 261 18.10 -15.95 -2.20
CA VAL A 261 17.10 -15.57 -1.22
C VAL A 261 17.64 -14.40 -0.41
N VAL A 262 16.97 -13.26 -0.47
CA VAL A 262 17.29 -12.07 0.30
C VAL A 262 16.18 -11.84 1.31
N LYS A 263 16.53 -11.87 2.60
CA LYS A 263 15.59 -11.87 3.73
C LYS A 263 15.64 -10.57 4.51
N THR A 264 14.49 -10.14 4.98
CA THR A 264 14.32 -9.27 6.15
C THR A 264 13.83 -10.11 7.32
N ASP A 265 13.52 -9.48 8.46
CA ASP A 265 12.97 -10.19 9.62
C ASP A 265 11.58 -10.81 9.33
N HIS A 266 10.80 -10.21 8.42
CA HIS A 266 9.40 -10.53 8.19
C HIS A 266 9.04 -10.83 6.74
N SER A 267 9.97 -10.69 5.80
CA SER A 267 9.73 -10.89 4.38
C SER A 267 10.95 -11.45 3.65
N ALA A 268 10.76 -11.93 2.43
CA ALA A 268 11.85 -12.31 1.56
C ALA A 268 11.55 -12.04 0.08
N VAL A 269 12.62 -11.78 -0.67
CA VAL A 269 12.66 -11.78 -2.13
C VAL A 269 13.49 -12.97 -2.58
N ILE A 270 12.96 -13.75 -3.51
CA ILE A 270 13.55 -15.00 -3.97
C ILE A 270 13.62 -14.96 -5.51
N ALA A 271 14.79 -15.23 -6.08
CA ALA A 271 14.93 -15.48 -7.51
C ALA A 271 15.48 -16.91 -7.73
N ASP A 272 14.77 -17.72 -8.51
CA ASP A 272 15.07 -19.14 -8.74
C ASP A 272 15.58 -19.45 -10.16
N LEU A 273 16.16 -18.50 -10.88
CA LEU A 273 16.57 -18.55 -12.27
C LEU A 273 15.43 -18.40 -13.29
N LYS A 274 14.18 -18.58 -12.88
CA LYS A 274 13.02 -18.54 -13.77
C LYS A 274 11.98 -17.53 -13.33
N TYR A 275 11.78 -17.42 -12.04
CA TYR A 275 10.75 -16.56 -11.44
C TYR A 275 11.31 -15.78 -10.26
N ILE A 276 10.67 -14.67 -9.97
CA ILE A 276 10.90 -13.90 -8.76
C ILE A 276 9.66 -14.02 -7.89
N TYR A 277 9.89 -14.33 -6.60
CA TYR A 277 8.84 -14.48 -5.62
C TYR A 277 9.04 -13.49 -4.49
N PHE A 278 7.92 -13.09 -3.90
CA PHE A 278 7.85 -12.37 -2.63
C PHE A 278 7.10 -13.22 -1.62
N CYS A 279 7.45 -13.11 -0.35
CA CYS A 279 6.65 -13.62 0.74
C CYS A 279 6.84 -12.77 1.99
N ALA A 280 5.83 -12.77 2.86
CA ALA A 280 5.91 -12.11 4.16
C ALA A 280 4.94 -12.75 5.15
N ASP A 281 5.29 -12.71 6.45
CA ASP A 281 4.49 -13.30 7.52
C ASP A 281 3.29 -12.45 7.95
N TYR A 282 3.24 -11.19 7.52
CA TYR A 282 2.16 -10.23 7.78
C TYR A 282 1.09 -10.16 6.69
N VAL A 283 1.21 -10.97 5.62
CA VAL A 283 0.18 -11.04 4.57
C VAL A 283 -1.01 -11.85 5.07
N ILE A 284 -2.20 -11.27 5.02
CA ILE A 284 -3.45 -11.97 5.29
C ILE A 284 -4.22 -12.17 3.98
N ASN A 285 -4.58 -13.42 3.70
CA ASN A 285 -5.46 -13.75 2.58
C ASN A 285 -6.91 -13.61 3.06
N ASN A 286 -7.69 -12.79 2.37
CA ASN A 286 -9.12 -12.66 2.60
C ASN A 286 -9.90 -13.80 1.94
#